data_c3b69a6bf58ae70826eb003ac18cb414
#
_entry.id   c3b69a6bf58ae70826eb003ac18cb414
#
_cell.length_a   1.000
_cell.length_b   1.000
_cell.length_c   1.000
_cell.angle_alpha   90.00
_cell.angle_beta   90.00
_cell.angle_gamma   90.00
#
_symmetry.space_group_name_H-M   'P 1'
#
loop_
_entity.id
_entity.type
_entity.pdbx_description
1 polymer ?
#
loop_
_entity_poly.entity_id
_entity_poly.type
_entity_poly.pdbx_seq_one_letter_code
_entity_poly.pdbx_strand_id
1 'polypeptide(L)'
;MSDNEKKRKQDPLHGITLEMILNELVADLGWEEMGSYIKIKCFNENPSIKSSLTFLRRTEWARKKVERLYLWQKRLKLKKLKAKS
;
A
#
# COMPACT_ATOMS: atom_id res chain seq x y z
N MET A 1 7.09 -25.33 8.76
CA MET A 1 6.04 -25.19 7.76
C MET A 1 4.78 -24.60 8.35
N SER A 2 4.23 -25.28 9.34
CA SER A 2 2.99 -24.78 9.93
C SER A 2 3.17 -23.41 10.57
N ASP A 3 4.34 -23.13 11.13
CA ASP A 3 4.60 -21.84 11.73
C ASP A 3 4.54 -20.72 10.69
N ASN A 4 5.12 -20.98 9.53
CA ASN A 4 5.08 -19.98 8.47
C ASN A 4 3.67 -19.76 7.98
N GLU A 5 2.90 -20.81 7.90
CA GLU A 5 1.53 -20.69 7.48
C GLU A 5 0.70 -19.90 8.47
N LYS A 6 0.95 -20.11 9.76
CA LYS A 6 0.24 -19.35 10.79
C LYS A 6 0.57 -17.87 10.70
N LYS A 7 1.85 -17.56 10.50
CA LYS A 7 2.26 -16.16 10.35
C LYS A 7 1.58 -15.51 9.16
N ARG A 8 1.51 -16.22 8.05
CA ARG A 8 0.89 -15.68 6.87
C ARG A 8 -0.59 -15.44 7.07
N LYS A 9 -1.25 -16.31 7.80
CA LYS A 9 -2.69 -16.13 8.07
C LYS A 9 -2.95 -14.89 8.88
N GLN A 10 -2.02 -14.54 9.76
CA GLN A 10 -2.20 -13.36 10.60
C GLN A 10 -1.72 -12.08 9.94
N ASP A 11 -1.01 -12.22 8.84
CA ASP A 11 -0.50 -11.06 8.11
C ASP A 11 -1.60 -10.47 7.24
N PRO A 12 -2.02 -9.23 7.51
CA PRO A 12 -3.09 -8.62 6.71
C PRO A 12 -2.70 -8.42 5.25
N LEU A 13 -1.42 -8.54 4.94
CA LEU A 13 -0.95 -8.39 3.57
C LEU A 13 -0.69 -9.73 2.90
N HIS A 14 -1.09 -10.81 3.55
CA HIS A 14 -0.88 -12.13 2.99
C HIS A 14 -1.65 -12.28 1.68
N GLY A 15 -0.96 -12.73 0.65
CA GLY A 15 -1.58 -12.92 -0.66
C GLY A 15 -1.72 -11.65 -1.48
N ILE A 16 -1.23 -10.54 -0.97
CA ILE A 16 -1.30 -9.26 -1.66
C ILE A 16 0.10 -8.82 -2.05
N THR A 17 0.29 -8.55 -3.34
CA THR A 17 1.59 -8.11 -3.82
C THR A 17 1.71 -6.59 -3.70
N LEU A 18 2.95 -6.12 -3.76
CA LEU A 18 3.21 -4.68 -3.73
C LEU A 18 2.53 -3.99 -4.89
N GLU A 19 2.51 -4.63 -6.04
CA GLU A 19 1.86 -4.06 -7.21
C GLU A 19 0.37 -3.89 -6.96
N MET A 20 -0.27 -4.87 -6.34
CA MET A 20 -1.69 -4.76 -6.01
C MET A 20 -1.93 -3.62 -5.04
N ILE A 21 -1.05 -3.48 -4.07
CA ILE A 21 -1.17 -2.40 -3.10
C ILE A 21 -1.12 -1.05 -3.80
N LEU A 22 -0.15 -0.87 -4.69
CA LEU A 22 -0.01 0.39 -5.41
C LEU A 22 -1.22 0.67 -6.28
N ASN A 23 -1.70 -0.35 -6.99
CA ASN A 23 -2.86 -0.16 -7.85
C ASN A 23 -4.08 0.27 -7.06
N GLU A 24 -4.31 -0.32 -5.90
CA GLU A 24 -5.44 0.06 -5.08
C GLU A 24 -5.28 1.47 -4.52
N LEU A 25 -4.08 1.79 -4.06
CA LEU A 25 -3.85 3.12 -3.50
C LEU A 25 -4.02 4.21 -4.55
N VAL A 26 -3.52 3.96 -5.75
CA VAL A 26 -3.70 4.92 -6.83
C VAL A 26 -5.16 5.10 -7.17
N ALA A 27 -5.91 4.00 -7.18
CA ALA A 27 -7.33 4.08 -7.48
C ALA A 27 -8.10 4.81 -6.38
N ASP A 28 -7.71 4.61 -5.13
CA ASP A 28 -8.42 5.21 -4.00
C ASP A 28 -7.98 6.65 -3.72
N LEU A 29 -6.69 6.90 -3.76
CA LEU A 29 -6.14 8.20 -3.35
C LEU A 29 -5.61 9.03 -4.51
N GLY A 30 -5.05 8.36 -5.51
CA GLY A 30 -4.36 9.05 -6.59
C GLY A 30 -2.91 9.34 -6.24
N TRP A 31 -2.13 9.61 -7.28
CA TRP A 31 -0.71 9.85 -7.08
C TRP A 31 -0.44 11.09 -6.23
N GLU A 32 -1.23 12.11 -6.42
CA GLU A 32 -1.02 13.36 -5.72
C GLU A 32 -1.15 13.19 -4.22
N GLU A 33 -2.20 12.51 -3.80
CA GLU A 33 -2.42 12.29 -2.38
C GLU A 33 -1.38 11.35 -1.81
N MET A 34 -1.06 10.29 -2.54
CA MET A 34 -0.01 9.37 -2.12
C MET A 34 1.31 10.10 -1.92
N GLY A 35 1.63 11.02 -2.82
CA GLY A 35 2.86 11.77 -2.74
C GLY A 35 2.88 12.74 -1.58
N SER A 36 1.72 13.18 -1.09
CA SER A 36 1.69 14.04 0.07
C SER A 36 1.92 13.27 1.36
N TYR A 37 1.51 12.00 1.39
CA TYR A 37 1.77 11.15 2.55
C TYR A 37 3.18 10.58 2.55
N ILE A 38 3.67 10.22 1.38
CA ILE A 38 5.00 9.61 1.24
C ILE A 38 5.75 10.42 0.21
N LYS A 39 6.66 11.26 0.68
CA LYS A 39 7.34 12.22 -0.20
C LYS A 39 8.55 11.59 -0.86
N ILE A 40 8.29 10.86 -1.93
CA ILE A 40 9.34 10.27 -2.73
C ILE A 40 9.11 10.67 -4.18
N LYS A 41 10.19 10.71 -4.94
CA LYS A 41 10.14 11.20 -6.31
C LYS A 41 9.21 10.37 -7.18
N CYS A 42 9.23 9.06 -7.03
CA CYS A 42 8.45 8.22 -7.90
C CYS A 42 6.95 8.40 -7.73
N PHE A 43 6.52 9.09 -6.68
CA PHE A 43 5.12 9.44 -6.52
C PHE A 43 4.83 10.86 -6.95
N ASN A 44 5.85 11.71 -6.98
CA ASN A 44 5.65 13.14 -7.21
C ASN A 44 6.15 13.63 -8.56
N GLU A 45 6.98 12.86 -9.24
CA GLU A 45 7.51 13.24 -10.54
C GLU A 45 7.25 12.12 -11.52
N ASN A 46 6.46 12.41 -12.54
CA ASN A 46 6.10 11.43 -13.56
C ASN A 46 5.76 10.07 -12.96
N PRO A 47 4.77 10.04 -12.08
CA PRO A 47 4.48 8.81 -11.35
C PRO A 47 3.99 7.69 -12.26
N SER A 48 4.43 6.48 -11.97
CA SER A 48 3.95 5.30 -12.65
C SER A 48 4.09 4.10 -11.72
N ILE A 49 3.28 3.09 -11.96
CA ILE A 49 3.34 1.87 -11.15
C ILE A 49 4.71 1.22 -11.30
N LYS A 50 5.22 1.16 -12.52
CA LYS A 50 6.48 0.48 -12.78
C LYS A 50 7.65 1.13 -12.07
N SER A 51 7.78 2.44 -12.18
CA SER A 51 8.90 3.13 -11.53
C SER A 51 8.77 3.08 -10.02
N SER A 52 7.55 3.16 -9.52
CA SER A 52 7.34 3.07 -8.08
C SER A 52 7.71 1.68 -7.56
N LEU A 53 7.34 0.63 -8.27
CA LEU A 53 7.70 -0.71 -7.86
C LEU A 53 9.20 -0.89 -7.81
N THR A 54 9.90 -0.38 -8.82
CA THR A 54 11.35 -0.49 -8.88
C THR A 54 11.99 0.17 -7.67
N PHE A 55 11.53 1.37 -7.33
CA PHE A 55 12.07 2.09 -6.19
C PHE A 55 11.75 1.38 -4.88
N LEU A 56 10.50 0.97 -4.71
CA LEU A 56 10.05 0.40 -3.44
C LEU A 56 10.70 -0.95 -3.17
N ARG A 57 10.98 -1.72 -4.22
CA ARG A 57 11.63 -3.01 -4.02
C ARG A 57 13.04 -2.86 -3.47
N ARG A 58 13.67 -1.72 -3.72
CA ARG A 58 15.03 -1.47 -3.25
C ARG A 58 15.09 -0.62 -1.99
N THR A 59 13.96 -0.05 -1.59
CA THR A 59 13.94 0.89 -0.47
C THR A 59 12.96 0.41 0.58
N GLU A 60 13.47 -0.26 1.58
CA GLU A 60 12.62 -0.90 2.58
C GLU A 60 11.78 0.10 3.37
N TRP A 61 12.37 1.22 3.77
CA TRP A 61 11.61 2.18 4.58
C TRP A 61 10.42 2.74 3.80
N ALA A 62 10.59 2.95 2.51
CA ALA A 62 9.51 3.48 1.69
C ALA A 62 8.43 2.43 1.49
N ARG A 63 8.85 1.19 1.28
CA ARG A 63 7.90 0.11 1.12
C ARG A 63 7.04 -0.07 2.37
N LYS A 64 7.66 0.04 3.53
CA LYS A 64 6.89 -0.08 4.77
C LYS A 64 5.90 1.05 4.93
N LYS A 65 6.27 2.25 4.51
CA LYS A 65 5.33 3.36 4.56
C LYS A 65 4.13 3.13 3.64
N VAL A 66 4.39 2.57 2.46
CA VAL A 66 3.31 2.26 1.54
C VAL A 66 2.38 1.21 2.13
N GLU A 67 2.95 0.19 2.76
CA GLU A 67 2.14 -0.84 3.39
C GLU A 67 1.28 -0.28 4.51
N ARG A 68 1.84 0.62 5.30
CA ARG A 68 1.08 1.25 6.37
C ARG A 68 -0.05 2.09 5.82
N LEU A 69 0.24 2.84 4.77
CA LEU A 69 -0.78 3.67 4.14
C LEU A 69 -1.92 2.80 3.60
N TYR A 70 -1.56 1.68 3.02
CA TYR A 70 -2.54 0.76 2.49
C TYR A 70 -3.46 0.21 3.59
N LEU A 71 -2.86 -0.21 4.70
CA LEU A 71 -3.65 -0.73 5.82
C LEU A 71 -4.54 0.35 6.43
N TRP A 72 -4.01 1.56 6.54
CA TRP A 72 -4.78 2.68 7.05
C TRP A 72 -5.96 2.98 6.14
N GLN A 73 -5.74 2.97 4.84
CA GLN A 73 -6.79 3.25 3.88
C GLN A 73 -7.87 2.17 3.94
N LYS A 74 -7.47 0.93 4.07
CA LYS A 74 -8.42 -0.16 4.21
C LYS A 74 -9.28 -0.01 5.46
N ARG A 75 -8.66 0.40 6.55
CA ARG A 75 -9.38 0.59 7.80
C ARG A 75 -10.40 1.70 7.67
N LEU A 76 -10.03 2.78 6.99
CA LEU A 76 -10.95 3.88 6.76
C LEU A 76 -12.14 3.44 5.91
N LYS A 77 -11.89 2.64 4.89
CA LYS A 77 -12.96 2.15 4.05
C LYS A 77 -13.96 1.32 4.85
N LEU A 78 -13.45 0.46 5.72
CA LEU A 78 -14.32 -0.35 6.55
C LEU A 78 -15.15 0.50 7.49
N LYS A 79 -14.55 1.53 8.06
CA LYS A 79 -15.28 2.43 8.94
C LYS A 79 -16.41 3.15 8.19
N LYS A 80 -16.11 3.60 6.99
CA LYS A 80 -17.13 4.30 6.20
C LYS A 80 -18.28 3.37 5.86
N LEU A 81 -17.97 2.13 5.52
CA LEU A 81 -19.01 1.18 5.21
C LEU A 81 -19.90 0.90 6.41
N LYS A 82 -19.28 0.75 7.59
CA LYS A 82 -20.04 0.53 8.80
C LYS A 82 -20.90 1.72 9.17
N ALA A 83 -20.36 2.91 8.96
CA ALA A 83 -21.09 4.13 9.30
C ALA A 83 -22.34 4.27 8.43
N LYS A 84 -22.27 3.79 7.21
CA LYS A 84 -23.42 3.88 6.32
C LYS A 84 -24.49 2.85 6.64
N SER A 85 -24.07 1.74 7.18
CA SER A 85 -25.05 0.73 7.55
C SER A 85 -25.59 0.98 8.93
#